data_885a13dec84dc07ecfc1fe96f84cd4b5
#
_entry.id   885a13dec84dc07ecfc1fe96f84cd4b5
#
_cell.length_a   1.000
_cell.length_b   1.000
_cell.length_c   1.000
_cell.angle_alpha   90.00
_cell.angle_beta   90.00
_cell.angle_gamma   90.00
#
_symmetry.space_group_name_H-M   'P 1'
#
loop_
_entity.id
_entity.type
_entity.pdbx_description
1 polymer ?
#
loop_
_entity_poly.entity_id
_entity_poly.type
_entity_poly.pdbx_seq_one_letter_code
_entity_poly.pdbx_strand_id
1 'polypeptide(L)'
;KPFVYTFAIDHLGLTPCTMVPNLPTTIETANGTAWSPKEAGNVEYDGVLHPLKWGLARSRNNYSAWIMKQAKQPAAVADFIHNMGIRSYIDPVPALALGSSESNVYELVSAFSTFANQGVHTDPIFVTRIEDRQGNLIASFIPQSQDAVSERTAYTMLTMLQDVVNSGTAGRLRWQFGLTDMEIGGKTGTSNKNRDAWFMCVTPKLVTGAWVGGEDQSVHFVRGGEGSVMALPIVGDFMKRVYDDGRFGIGRGDQFLRPAMMPRYDCDEEVDPGKPDTSDEDDFFN
;
A
#
# COMPACT_ATOMS: atom_id res chain seq x y z
N LYS A 1 1.01 -6.32 -0.40
CA LYS A 1 1.52 -5.85 -1.70
C LYS A 1 2.13 -4.45 -1.62
N PRO A 2 1.50 -3.40 -1.06
CA PRO A 2 2.11 -2.06 -1.01
C PRO A 2 3.53 -2.06 -0.48
N PHE A 3 3.79 -2.74 0.63
CA PHE A 3 5.14 -2.81 1.21
C PHE A 3 6.18 -3.48 0.30
N VAL A 4 5.77 -4.50 -0.46
CA VAL A 4 6.64 -5.17 -1.44
C VAL A 4 6.97 -4.22 -2.60
N TYR A 5 6.01 -3.42 -3.05
CA TYR A 5 6.23 -2.37 -4.06
C TYR A 5 7.09 -1.23 -3.49
N THR A 6 6.88 -0.85 -2.23
CA THR A 6 7.72 0.15 -1.56
C THR A 6 9.16 -0.33 -1.47
N PHE A 7 9.39 -1.59 -1.09
CA PHE A 7 10.72 -2.20 -1.12
C PHE A 7 11.35 -2.15 -2.51
N ALA A 8 10.56 -2.42 -3.55
CA ALA A 8 11.05 -2.37 -4.93
C ALA A 8 11.50 -0.96 -5.35
N ILE A 9 10.77 0.07 -4.95
CA ILE A 9 11.11 1.46 -5.20
C ILE A 9 12.36 1.86 -4.41
N ASP A 10 12.39 1.54 -3.11
CA ASP A 10 13.42 2.00 -2.19
C ASP A 10 14.77 1.27 -2.38
N HIS A 11 14.74 -0.06 -2.53
CA HIS A 11 15.94 -0.90 -2.53
C HIS A 11 16.37 -1.42 -3.90
N LEU A 12 15.42 -1.53 -4.85
CA LEU A 12 15.73 -2.06 -6.18
C LEU A 12 15.80 -0.96 -7.25
N GLY A 13 15.54 0.30 -6.89
CA GLY A 13 15.53 1.42 -7.82
C GLY A 13 14.43 1.34 -8.88
N LEU A 14 13.38 0.55 -8.64
CA LEU A 14 12.27 0.46 -9.58
C LEU A 14 11.38 1.70 -9.47
N THR A 15 10.71 2.03 -10.58
CA THR A 15 9.83 3.18 -10.69
C THR A 15 8.39 2.72 -10.98
N PRO A 16 7.39 3.58 -10.81
CA PRO A 16 6.02 3.30 -11.25
C PRO A 16 5.92 2.91 -12.73
N CYS A 17 6.85 3.41 -13.56
CA CYS A 17 6.90 3.17 -14.99
C CYS A 17 7.76 1.95 -15.40
N THR A 18 8.40 1.26 -14.46
CA THR A 18 9.14 0.05 -14.78
C THR A 18 8.24 -0.95 -15.49
N MET A 19 8.60 -1.32 -16.71
CA MET A 19 7.79 -2.19 -17.56
C MET A 19 7.99 -3.65 -17.18
N VAL A 20 6.89 -4.35 -16.92
CA VAL A 20 6.87 -5.76 -16.48
C VAL A 20 5.95 -6.55 -17.42
N PRO A 21 6.40 -7.71 -17.95
CA PRO A 21 5.55 -8.52 -18.80
C PRO A 21 4.40 -9.14 -18.00
N ASN A 22 3.21 -9.07 -18.55
CA ASN A 22 2.03 -9.70 -17.95
C ASN A 22 2.02 -11.20 -18.27
N LEU A 23 2.93 -11.93 -17.62
CA LEU A 23 3.16 -13.38 -17.77
C LEU A 23 3.21 -14.05 -16.39
N PRO A 24 2.94 -15.37 -16.28
CA PRO A 24 3.16 -16.11 -15.05
C PRO A 24 4.60 -15.96 -14.55
N THR A 25 4.75 -15.70 -13.26
CA THR A 25 6.07 -15.61 -12.62
C THR A 25 6.28 -16.80 -11.69
N THR A 26 7.40 -17.50 -11.88
CA THR A 26 7.81 -18.61 -11.03
C THR A 26 9.09 -18.25 -10.27
N ILE A 27 9.13 -18.57 -9.00
CA ILE A 27 10.29 -18.41 -8.10
C ILE A 27 10.72 -19.80 -7.64
N GLU A 28 11.97 -20.15 -7.87
CA GLU A 28 12.57 -21.36 -7.30
C GLU A 28 12.91 -21.08 -5.82
N THR A 29 12.50 -21.99 -4.96
CA THR A 29 12.77 -21.91 -3.53
C THR A 29 14.04 -22.68 -3.19
N ALA A 30 14.65 -22.39 -2.05
CA ALA A 30 15.90 -23.00 -1.60
C ALA A 30 15.84 -24.54 -1.49
N ASN A 31 14.66 -25.10 -1.31
CA ASN A 31 14.41 -26.55 -1.22
C ASN A 31 14.21 -27.21 -2.60
N GLY A 32 14.43 -26.49 -3.70
CA GLY A 32 14.25 -27.01 -5.06
C GLY A 32 12.78 -27.11 -5.50
N THR A 33 11.83 -26.57 -4.71
CA THR A 33 10.43 -26.46 -5.15
C THR A 33 10.21 -25.14 -5.87
N ALA A 34 9.27 -25.12 -6.81
CA ALA A 34 8.91 -23.90 -7.53
C ALA A 34 7.59 -23.34 -7.00
N TRP A 35 7.56 -22.06 -6.73
CA TRP A 35 6.36 -21.33 -6.34
C TRP A 35 5.92 -20.38 -7.45
N SER A 36 4.64 -20.47 -7.85
CA SER A 36 4.04 -19.61 -8.84
C SER A 36 2.63 -19.24 -8.37
N PRO A 37 2.32 -17.95 -8.17
CA PRO A 37 0.98 -17.55 -7.76
C PRO A 37 -0.02 -17.71 -8.89
N LYS A 38 -1.27 -18.02 -8.50
CA LYS A 38 -2.42 -17.90 -9.40
C LYS A 38 -3.00 -16.48 -9.27
N GLU A 39 -3.52 -15.96 -10.37
CA GLU A 39 -4.30 -14.73 -10.33
C GLU A 39 -5.67 -14.98 -9.69
N ALA A 40 -6.26 -13.92 -9.11
CA ALA A 40 -7.63 -13.96 -8.63
C ALA A 40 -8.59 -13.83 -9.83
N GLY A 41 -9.55 -14.73 -9.93
CA GLY A 41 -10.51 -14.77 -11.04
C GLY A 41 -9.93 -15.30 -12.36
N ASN A 42 -10.70 -15.16 -13.42
CA ASN A 42 -10.29 -15.54 -14.77
C ASN A 42 -9.54 -14.38 -15.43
N VAL A 43 -8.26 -14.27 -15.13
CA VAL A 43 -7.41 -13.22 -15.69
C VAL A 43 -6.49 -13.85 -16.75
N GLU A 44 -6.54 -13.32 -17.97
CA GLU A 44 -5.66 -13.72 -19.06
C GLU A 44 -4.28 -13.05 -18.93
N TYR A 45 -3.27 -13.79 -19.33
CA TYR A 45 -1.92 -13.29 -19.53
C TYR A 45 -1.76 -12.93 -21.00
N ASP A 46 -1.70 -11.65 -21.31
CA ASP A 46 -1.59 -11.13 -22.67
C ASP A 46 -0.14 -11.06 -23.17
N GLY A 47 0.85 -11.27 -22.28
CA GLY A 47 2.27 -11.16 -22.59
C GLY A 47 2.76 -9.74 -22.85
N VAL A 48 1.89 -8.75 -22.77
CA VAL A 48 2.21 -7.33 -23.02
C VAL A 48 2.96 -6.76 -21.83
N LEU A 49 3.88 -5.84 -22.11
CA LEU A 49 4.56 -5.05 -21.10
C LEU A 49 3.60 -3.97 -20.56
N HIS A 50 3.41 -3.92 -19.25
CA HIS A 50 2.67 -2.85 -18.59
C HIS A 50 3.52 -2.24 -17.46
N PRO A 51 3.33 -0.95 -17.14
CA PRO A 51 4.05 -0.30 -16.06
C PRO A 51 3.72 -0.91 -14.70
N LEU A 52 4.66 -0.84 -13.77
CA LEU A 52 4.52 -1.41 -12.43
C LEU A 52 3.27 -0.88 -11.70
N LYS A 53 2.94 0.42 -11.84
CA LYS A 53 1.74 1.04 -11.28
C LYS A 53 0.44 0.35 -11.74
N TRP A 54 0.39 -0.12 -12.99
CA TRP A 54 -0.76 -0.87 -13.53
C TRP A 54 -0.97 -2.19 -12.77
N GLY A 55 0.12 -2.90 -12.47
CA GLY A 55 0.07 -4.16 -11.72
C GLY A 55 -0.47 -3.97 -10.31
N LEU A 56 -0.10 -2.88 -9.62
CA LEU A 56 -0.62 -2.55 -8.29
C LEU A 56 -2.09 -2.15 -8.35
N ALA A 57 -2.47 -1.28 -9.29
CA ALA A 57 -3.84 -0.79 -9.45
C ALA A 57 -4.84 -1.95 -9.66
N ARG A 58 -4.44 -2.95 -10.43
CA ARG A 58 -5.23 -4.15 -10.70
C ARG A 58 -4.96 -5.31 -9.73
N SER A 59 -4.11 -5.07 -8.73
CA SER A 59 -3.76 -6.07 -7.71
C SER A 59 -3.21 -7.38 -8.27
N ARG A 60 -2.47 -7.33 -9.39
CA ARG A 60 -1.92 -8.49 -10.08
C ARG A 60 -0.93 -9.26 -9.21
N ASN A 61 -1.09 -10.57 -9.15
CA ASN A 61 -0.23 -11.44 -8.34
C ASN A 61 1.12 -11.68 -9.00
N ASN A 62 1.13 -11.85 -10.32
CA ASN A 62 2.35 -12.07 -11.10
C ASN A 62 3.33 -10.89 -10.98
N TYR A 63 2.85 -9.65 -10.89
CA TYR A 63 3.69 -8.45 -10.68
C TYR A 63 4.36 -8.46 -9.31
N SER A 64 3.59 -8.76 -8.26
CA SER A 64 4.14 -8.88 -6.89
C SER A 64 5.16 -10.02 -6.79
N ALA A 65 4.90 -11.16 -7.45
CA ALA A 65 5.85 -12.26 -7.54
C ALA A 65 7.10 -11.89 -8.35
N TRP A 66 6.93 -11.11 -9.44
CA TRP A 66 8.05 -10.61 -10.22
C TRP A 66 8.96 -9.71 -9.37
N ILE A 67 8.41 -8.78 -8.58
CA ILE A 67 9.17 -7.97 -7.63
C ILE A 67 9.93 -8.88 -6.64
N MET A 68 9.26 -9.84 -6.03
CA MET A 68 9.89 -10.76 -5.08
C MET A 68 11.04 -11.57 -5.73
N LYS A 69 10.87 -11.94 -6.99
CA LYS A 69 11.93 -12.59 -7.78
C LYS A 69 13.14 -11.67 -7.98
N GLN A 70 12.92 -10.37 -8.20
CA GLN A 70 14.01 -9.39 -8.30
C GLN A 70 14.68 -9.15 -6.94
N ALA A 71 13.91 -9.13 -5.85
CA ALA A 71 14.41 -8.98 -4.48
C ALA A 71 15.32 -10.13 -4.05
N LYS A 72 15.11 -11.34 -4.59
CA LYS A 72 15.89 -12.57 -4.31
C LYS A 72 15.88 -13.05 -2.86
N GLN A 73 15.64 -12.18 -1.91
CA GLN A 73 15.74 -12.42 -0.47
C GLN A 73 14.41 -12.05 0.23
N PRO A 74 13.48 -12.99 0.40
CA PRO A 74 12.23 -12.72 1.13
C PRO A 74 12.45 -12.21 2.56
N ALA A 75 13.55 -12.59 3.22
CA ALA A 75 13.91 -12.12 4.54
C ALA A 75 14.16 -10.61 4.57
N ALA A 76 14.88 -10.05 3.59
CA ALA A 76 15.09 -8.60 3.51
C ALA A 76 13.77 -7.83 3.31
N VAL A 77 12.82 -8.42 2.58
CA VAL A 77 11.48 -7.84 2.42
C VAL A 77 10.70 -7.91 3.74
N ALA A 78 10.82 -9.01 4.50
CA ALA A 78 10.18 -9.14 5.82
C ALA A 78 10.73 -8.11 6.82
N ASP A 79 12.06 -7.96 6.90
CA ASP A 79 12.71 -6.96 7.75
C ASP A 79 12.29 -5.53 7.38
N PHE A 80 12.20 -5.24 6.08
CA PHE A 80 11.70 -3.97 5.60
C PHE A 80 10.24 -3.70 6.04
N ILE A 81 9.37 -4.70 5.99
CA ILE A 81 7.98 -4.57 6.43
C ILE A 81 7.91 -4.33 7.95
N HIS A 82 8.79 -4.95 8.73
CA HIS A 82 8.90 -4.65 10.16
C HIS A 82 9.31 -3.19 10.40
N ASN A 83 10.25 -2.65 9.63
CA ASN A 83 10.66 -1.24 9.72
C ASN A 83 9.51 -0.28 9.37
N MET A 84 8.56 -0.71 8.54
CA MET A 84 7.33 0.04 8.25
C MET A 84 6.28 0.00 9.36
N GLY A 85 6.51 -0.74 10.47
CA GLY A 85 5.66 -0.75 11.66
C GLY A 85 4.83 -2.02 11.87
N ILE A 86 4.98 -3.05 11.07
CA ILE A 86 4.33 -4.35 11.30
C ILE A 86 5.15 -5.13 12.34
N ARG A 87 4.55 -5.47 13.47
CA ARG A 87 5.19 -6.19 14.58
C ARG A 87 4.85 -7.68 14.61
N SER A 88 3.73 -8.06 14.02
CA SER A 88 3.34 -9.46 13.84
C SER A 88 4.41 -10.23 13.07
N TYR A 89 4.52 -11.52 13.35
CA TYR A 89 5.48 -12.38 12.66
C TYR A 89 5.24 -12.41 11.15
N ILE A 90 6.31 -12.25 10.40
CA ILE A 90 6.31 -12.29 8.93
C ILE A 90 7.15 -13.47 8.49
N ASP A 91 6.51 -14.45 7.85
CA ASP A 91 7.21 -15.59 7.29
C ASP A 91 8.01 -15.17 6.04
N PRO A 92 9.36 -15.32 6.04
CA PRO A 92 10.22 -14.87 4.94
C PRO A 92 10.22 -15.85 3.75
N VAL A 93 9.05 -16.08 3.18
CA VAL A 93 8.83 -16.96 2.02
C VAL A 93 8.40 -16.17 0.78
N PRO A 94 8.55 -16.71 -0.45
CA PRO A 94 8.12 -16.02 -1.66
C PRO A 94 6.65 -15.57 -1.66
N ALA A 95 5.76 -16.33 -0.99
CA ALA A 95 4.34 -16.01 -0.87
C ALA A 95 4.07 -14.69 -0.10
N LEU A 96 5.05 -14.17 0.66
CA LEU A 96 4.99 -12.85 1.28
C LEU A 96 4.66 -11.75 0.26
N ALA A 97 5.09 -11.91 -1.00
CA ALA A 97 4.73 -11.01 -2.10
C ALA A 97 3.22 -10.75 -2.24
N LEU A 98 2.40 -11.72 -1.85
CA LEU A 98 0.94 -11.64 -1.92
C LEU A 98 0.30 -11.21 -0.61
N GLY A 99 1.07 -11.16 0.49
CA GLY A 99 0.57 -10.90 1.83
C GLY A 99 0.07 -12.17 2.52
N SER A 100 0.89 -13.23 2.51
CA SER A 100 0.57 -14.51 3.15
C SER A 100 0.70 -14.48 4.68
N SER A 101 1.41 -13.49 5.23
CA SER A 101 1.57 -13.34 6.68
C SER A 101 0.34 -12.69 7.31
N GLU A 102 0.02 -13.10 8.51
CA GLU A 102 -1.08 -12.55 9.29
C GLU A 102 -0.70 -11.19 9.88
N SER A 103 -1.67 -10.31 9.99
CA SER A 103 -1.55 -8.99 10.62
C SER A 103 -2.90 -8.54 11.14
N ASN A 104 -2.95 -7.49 11.93
CA ASN A 104 -4.17 -6.90 12.42
C ASN A 104 -4.40 -5.49 11.83
N VAL A 105 -5.63 -4.99 11.97
CA VAL A 105 -6.03 -3.68 11.42
C VAL A 105 -5.18 -2.55 12.00
N TYR A 106 -4.87 -2.60 13.30
CA TYR A 106 -4.10 -1.59 13.97
C TYR A 106 -2.69 -1.44 13.38
N GLU A 107 -1.98 -2.54 13.21
CA GLU A 107 -0.63 -2.54 12.62
C GLU A 107 -0.65 -2.07 11.17
N LEU A 108 -1.63 -2.53 10.37
CA LEU A 108 -1.73 -2.10 8.99
C LEU A 108 -2.07 -0.61 8.86
N VAL A 109 -2.97 -0.06 9.68
CA VAL A 109 -3.26 1.38 9.71
C VAL A 109 -2.01 2.16 10.10
N SER A 110 -1.29 1.71 11.15
CA SER A 110 -0.03 2.30 11.57
C SER A 110 1.01 2.30 10.46
N ALA A 111 1.23 1.16 9.81
CA ALA A 111 2.20 1.05 8.71
C ALA A 111 1.81 1.89 7.47
N PHE A 112 0.52 1.98 7.14
CA PHE A 112 0.05 2.85 6.06
C PHE A 112 0.18 4.34 6.39
N SER A 113 0.14 4.72 7.68
CA SER A 113 0.35 6.12 8.09
C SER A 113 1.75 6.62 7.74
N THR A 114 2.74 5.74 7.64
CA THR A 114 4.10 6.07 7.20
C THR A 114 4.11 6.72 5.81
N PHE A 115 3.23 6.29 4.91
CA PHE A 115 3.12 6.92 3.58
C PHE A 115 2.61 8.36 3.67
N ALA A 116 1.55 8.62 4.45
CA ALA A 116 1.00 9.96 4.64
C ALA A 116 1.94 10.88 5.43
N ASN A 117 2.77 10.28 6.29
CA ASN A 117 3.73 10.97 7.16
C ASN A 117 5.14 11.03 6.55
N GLN A 118 5.23 11.21 5.23
CA GLN A 118 6.48 11.45 4.51
C GLN A 118 7.57 10.38 4.73
N GLY A 119 7.17 9.14 4.97
CA GLY A 119 8.10 8.04 5.19
C GLY A 119 8.52 7.80 6.64
N VAL A 120 8.06 8.65 7.56
CA VAL A 120 8.31 8.49 8.99
C VAL A 120 7.23 7.62 9.62
N HIS A 121 7.60 6.45 10.12
CA HIS A 121 6.71 5.64 10.95
C HIS A 121 6.63 6.22 12.35
N THR A 122 5.41 6.39 12.87
CA THR A 122 5.16 6.85 14.24
C THR A 122 4.24 5.86 14.93
N ASP A 123 4.67 5.39 16.09
CA ASP A 123 3.85 4.49 16.92
C ASP A 123 2.57 5.19 17.36
N PRO A 124 1.37 4.63 17.05
CA PRO A 124 0.12 5.21 17.48
C PRO A 124 -0.01 5.19 19.01
N ILE A 125 -0.48 6.30 19.59
CA ILE A 125 -0.78 6.39 21.02
C ILE A 125 -2.25 6.74 21.23
N PHE A 126 -2.85 6.22 22.29
CA PHE A 126 -4.23 6.49 22.68
C PHE A 126 -4.31 7.38 23.92
N VAL A 127 -3.25 7.39 24.73
CA VAL A 127 -3.15 8.15 25.97
C VAL A 127 -1.93 9.04 25.87
N THR A 128 -2.12 10.35 25.95
CA THR A 128 -1.04 11.34 25.92
C THR A 128 -0.57 11.70 27.31
N ARG A 129 -1.48 11.69 28.30
CA ARG A 129 -1.16 11.99 29.70
C ARG A 129 -2.16 11.37 30.66
N ILE A 130 -1.72 11.12 31.88
CA ILE A 130 -2.53 10.69 33.01
C ILE A 130 -2.37 11.76 34.12
N GLU A 131 -3.49 12.22 34.66
CA GLU A 131 -3.55 13.20 35.75
C GLU A 131 -4.32 12.64 36.95
N ASP A 132 -3.97 13.10 38.16
CA ASP A 132 -4.77 12.83 39.36
C ASP A 132 -6.05 13.68 39.37
N ARG A 133 -6.89 13.50 40.41
CA ARG A 133 -8.13 14.28 40.57
C ARG A 133 -7.89 15.77 40.77
N GLN A 134 -6.71 16.19 41.18
CA GLN A 134 -6.28 17.56 41.41
C GLN A 134 -5.66 18.22 40.17
N GLY A 135 -5.50 17.45 39.06
CA GLY A 135 -4.88 17.91 37.82
C GLY A 135 -3.35 17.81 37.80
N ASN A 136 -2.73 17.13 38.78
CA ASN A 136 -1.30 16.93 38.79
C ASN A 136 -0.94 15.84 37.79
N LEU A 137 0.11 16.06 36.99
CA LEU A 137 0.61 15.10 36.01
C LEU A 137 1.21 13.88 36.71
N ILE A 138 0.65 12.69 36.44
CA ILE A 138 1.18 11.40 36.92
C ILE A 138 2.14 10.82 35.89
N ALA A 139 1.74 10.84 34.59
CA ALA A 139 2.55 10.32 33.48
C ALA A 139 2.23 11.04 32.18
N SER A 140 3.21 11.15 31.28
CA SER A 140 3.04 11.60 29.91
C SER A 140 3.67 10.60 28.94
N PHE A 141 3.08 10.48 27.75
CA PHE A 141 3.51 9.57 26.69
C PHE A 141 3.79 10.37 25.43
N ILE A 142 4.92 10.11 24.82
CA ILE A 142 5.35 10.70 23.56
C ILE A 142 5.45 9.57 22.53
N PRO A 143 4.86 9.73 21.33
CA PRO A 143 5.00 8.74 20.27
C PRO A 143 6.47 8.52 19.91
N GLN A 144 6.85 7.28 19.68
CA GLN A 144 8.16 6.97 19.12
C GLN A 144 8.06 7.03 17.60
N SER A 145 9.03 7.66 16.96
CA SER A 145 9.09 7.79 15.50
C SER A 145 10.42 7.33 14.97
N GLN A 146 10.42 6.77 13.77
CA GLN A 146 11.61 6.35 13.03
C GLN A 146 11.44 6.62 11.54
N ASP A 147 12.53 6.94 10.86
CA ASP A 147 12.56 7.03 9.40
C ASP A 147 12.48 5.60 8.84
N ALA A 148 11.39 5.27 8.18
CA ALA A 148 11.18 3.95 7.60
C ALA A 148 11.57 3.92 6.12
N VAL A 149 11.24 4.99 5.38
CA VAL A 149 11.60 5.18 3.96
C VAL A 149 11.81 6.67 3.68
N SER A 150 12.41 6.99 2.53
CA SER A 150 12.55 8.40 2.11
C SER A 150 11.18 9.03 1.81
N GLU A 151 11.09 10.36 1.94
CA GLU A 151 9.90 11.14 1.52
C GLU A 151 9.54 10.85 0.06
N ARG A 152 10.54 10.74 -0.81
CA ARG A 152 10.38 10.41 -2.22
C ARG A 152 9.76 9.04 -2.41
N THR A 153 10.23 8.03 -1.71
CA THR A 153 9.69 6.66 -1.76
C THR A 153 8.25 6.63 -1.26
N ALA A 154 7.97 7.29 -0.13
CA ALA A 154 6.61 7.37 0.44
C ALA A 154 5.65 8.06 -0.52
N TYR A 155 6.02 9.21 -1.09
CA TYR A 155 5.19 9.93 -2.05
C TYR A 155 4.98 9.15 -3.36
N THR A 156 6.03 8.50 -3.88
CA THR A 156 5.91 7.63 -5.05
C THR A 156 4.88 6.51 -4.79
N MET A 157 4.94 5.90 -3.61
CA MET A 157 3.97 4.86 -3.27
C MET A 157 2.55 5.42 -3.11
N LEU A 158 2.39 6.63 -2.57
CA LEU A 158 1.09 7.32 -2.49
C LEU A 158 0.48 7.51 -3.89
N THR A 159 1.26 7.94 -4.89
CA THR A 159 0.75 8.09 -6.26
C THR A 159 0.25 6.76 -6.83
N MET A 160 0.97 5.66 -6.58
CA MET A 160 0.54 4.33 -7.01
C MET A 160 -0.70 3.84 -6.25
N LEU A 161 -0.85 4.18 -4.96
CA LEU A 161 -2.06 3.88 -4.18
C LEU A 161 -3.27 4.72 -4.65
N GLN A 162 -3.04 5.94 -5.13
CA GLN A 162 -4.07 6.76 -5.77
C GLN A 162 -4.55 6.12 -7.07
N ASP A 163 -3.67 5.50 -7.86
CA ASP A 163 -4.06 4.77 -9.08
C ASP A 163 -4.98 3.58 -8.79
N VAL A 164 -4.82 2.91 -7.63
CA VAL A 164 -5.75 1.86 -7.19
C VAL A 164 -7.18 2.40 -7.01
N VAL A 165 -7.32 3.66 -6.56
CA VAL A 165 -8.62 4.33 -6.37
C VAL A 165 -9.12 4.96 -7.67
N ASN A 166 -8.24 5.51 -8.49
CA ASN A 166 -8.63 6.24 -9.69
C ASN A 166 -9.01 5.31 -10.86
N SER A 167 -8.27 4.21 -11.03
CA SER A 167 -8.41 3.30 -12.17
C SER A 167 -8.35 1.81 -11.83
N GLY A 168 -8.32 1.49 -10.53
CA GLY A 168 -8.09 0.13 -10.04
C GLY A 168 -9.23 -0.44 -9.19
N THR A 169 -8.87 -1.39 -8.34
CA THR A 169 -9.81 -2.21 -7.55
C THR A 169 -10.60 -1.45 -6.50
N ALA A 170 -10.22 -0.20 -6.18
CA ALA A 170 -10.91 0.64 -5.19
C ALA A 170 -11.72 1.80 -5.81
N GLY A 171 -11.99 1.77 -7.11
CA GLY A 171 -12.73 2.82 -7.83
C GLY A 171 -14.12 3.13 -7.25
N ARG A 172 -14.74 2.18 -6.53
CA ARG A 172 -16.02 2.40 -5.83
C ARG A 172 -16.01 3.60 -4.88
N LEU A 173 -14.86 3.96 -4.29
CA LEU A 173 -14.76 5.17 -3.46
C LEU A 173 -15.17 6.42 -4.22
N ARG A 174 -14.83 6.50 -5.51
CA ARG A 174 -15.16 7.63 -6.38
C ARG A 174 -16.65 7.69 -6.70
N TRP A 175 -17.16 6.65 -7.38
CA TRP A 175 -18.49 6.71 -7.96
C TRP A 175 -19.64 6.34 -6.99
N GLN A 176 -19.40 5.48 -5.97
CA GLN A 176 -20.43 5.08 -5.02
C GLN A 176 -20.50 6.01 -3.79
N PHE A 177 -19.33 6.44 -3.27
CA PHE A 177 -19.26 7.22 -2.04
C PHE A 177 -19.03 8.72 -2.28
N GLY A 178 -18.90 9.14 -3.56
CA GLY A 178 -18.78 10.54 -3.94
C GLY A 178 -17.48 11.21 -3.44
N LEU A 179 -16.42 10.43 -3.24
CA LEU A 179 -15.10 10.93 -2.81
C LEU A 179 -14.27 11.27 -4.07
N THR A 180 -14.78 12.13 -4.95
CA THR A 180 -14.22 12.41 -6.29
C THR A 180 -13.06 13.40 -6.25
N ASP A 181 -13.19 14.48 -5.48
CA ASP A 181 -12.31 15.65 -5.53
C ASP A 181 -11.28 15.65 -4.40
N MET A 182 -10.75 14.46 -4.10
CA MET A 182 -9.86 14.26 -2.97
C MET A 182 -8.64 13.45 -3.37
N GLU A 183 -7.51 13.75 -2.74
CA GLU A 183 -6.35 12.87 -2.80
C GLU A 183 -6.57 11.68 -1.86
N ILE A 184 -6.89 10.53 -2.46
CA ILE A 184 -7.13 9.27 -1.74
C ILE A 184 -6.34 8.17 -2.41
N GLY A 185 -5.49 7.51 -1.64
CA GLY A 185 -4.89 6.23 -1.97
C GLY A 185 -5.57 5.08 -1.24
N GLY A 186 -5.46 3.88 -1.75
CA GLY A 186 -6.02 2.71 -1.08
C GLY A 186 -5.53 1.39 -1.62
N LYS A 187 -5.84 0.32 -0.89
CA LYS A 187 -5.55 -1.04 -1.35
C LYS A 187 -6.56 -2.02 -0.80
N THR A 188 -7.14 -2.80 -1.70
CA THR A 188 -7.98 -3.96 -1.38
C THR A 188 -7.13 -5.20 -1.11
N GLY A 189 -7.57 -6.04 -0.20
CA GLY A 189 -7.02 -7.35 0.07
C GLY A 189 -8.14 -8.40 0.10
N THR A 190 -7.83 -9.57 -0.42
CA THR A 190 -8.74 -10.73 -0.37
C THR A 190 -7.87 -11.98 -0.25
N SER A 191 -8.11 -12.77 0.77
CA SER A 191 -7.42 -14.04 0.94
C SER A 191 -8.08 -15.15 0.11
N ASN A 192 -7.38 -16.27 -0.01
CA ASN A 192 -7.90 -17.44 -0.70
C ASN A 192 -9.25 -17.88 -0.14
N LYS A 193 -10.18 -18.26 -1.02
CA LYS A 193 -11.53 -18.68 -0.66
C LYS A 193 -12.38 -17.60 0.05
N ASN A 194 -12.04 -16.31 -0.12
CA ASN A 194 -12.77 -15.20 0.50
C ASN A 194 -12.91 -15.32 2.03
N ARG A 195 -11.85 -15.74 2.72
CA ARG A 195 -11.82 -15.81 4.18
C ARG A 195 -11.68 -14.44 4.81
N ASP A 196 -10.83 -13.61 4.19
CA ASP A 196 -10.50 -12.27 4.66
C ASP A 196 -10.75 -11.26 3.56
N ALA A 197 -11.48 -10.23 3.90
CA ALA A 197 -11.71 -9.06 3.07
C ALA A 197 -11.07 -7.84 3.75
N TRP A 198 -10.11 -7.21 3.10
CA TRP A 198 -9.37 -6.06 3.61
C TRP A 198 -9.53 -4.85 2.73
N PHE A 199 -9.60 -3.69 3.35
CA PHE A 199 -9.42 -2.43 2.66
C PHE A 199 -8.67 -1.44 3.54
N MET A 200 -7.57 -0.89 2.98
CA MET A 200 -6.79 0.21 3.58
C MET A 200 -6.96 1.45 2.74
N CYS A 201 -7.16 2.58 3.40
CA CYS A 201 -7.36 3.88 2.79
C CYS A 201 -6.43 4.90 3.45
N VAL A 202 -5.76 5.71 2.64
CA VAL A 202 -4.86 6.77 3.06
C VAL A 202 -5.25 8.09 2.40
N THR A 203 -5.37 9.14 3.20
CA THR A 203 -5.54 10.52 2.77
C THR A 203 -4.49 11.39 3.45
N PRO A 204 -4.34 12.66 3.09
CA PRO A 204 -3.31 13.52 3.69
C PRO A 204 -3.34 13.64 5.22
N LYS A 205 -4.54 13.52 5.82
CA LYS A 205 -4.71 13.71 7.27
C LYS A 205 -5.36 12.53 8.00
N LEU A 206 -5.72 11.48 7.28
CA LEU A 206 -6.43 10.36 7.88
C LEU A 206 -6.07 9.05 7.18
N VAL A 207 -5.71 8.04 7.97
CA VAL A 207 -5.54 6.66 7.50
C VAL A 207 -6.56 5.79 8.18
N THR A 208 -7.26 4.96 7.42
CA THR A 208 -8.29 4.07 7.91
C THR A 208 -8.16 2.69 7.31
N GLY A 209 -8.69 1.69 7.99
CA GLY A 209 -8.71 0.34 7.49
C GLY A 209 -9.89 -0.44 8.04
N ALA A 210 -10.34 -1.43 7.28
CA ALA A 210 -11.34 -2.38 7.70
C ALA A 210 -10.95 -3.80 7.29
N TRP A 211 -11.29 -4.72 8.17
CA TRP A 211 -11.23 -6.16 7.94
C TRP A 211 -12.58 -6.77 8.19
N VAL A 212 -12.97 -7.68 7.31
CA VAL A 212 -14.18 -8.50 7.45
C VAL A 212 -13.78 -9.94 7.20
N GLY A 213 -14.04 -10.79 8.18
CA GLY A 213 -13.69 -12.21 8.11
C GLY A 213 -14.26 -12.97 9.30
N GLY A 214 -14.05 -14.27 9.32
CA GLY A 214 -14.35 -15.14 10.44
C GLY A 214 -13.15 -15.32 11.35
N GLU A 215 -13.39 -15.54 12.64
CA GLU A 215 -12.35 -15.86 13.61
C GLU A 215 -11.67 -17.20 13.29
N ASP A 216 -12.42 -18.14 12.72
CA ASP A 216 -11.91 -19.45 12.31
C ASP A 216 -11.72 -19.50 10.79
N GLN A 217 -10.61 -20.08 10.35
CA GLN A 217 -10.21 -20.24 8.94
C GLN A 217 -11.20 -21.09 8.10
N SER A 218 -12.08 -21.86 8.72
CA SER A 218 -13.15 -22.58 8.04
C SER A 218 -14.30 -21.68 7.61
N VAL A 219 -14.47 -20.53 8.28
CA VAL A 219 -15.49 -19.53 7.96
C VAL A 219 -15.03 -18.71 6.75
N HIS A 220 -15.85 -18.71 5.71
CA HIS A 220 -15.54 -17.96 4.48
C HIS A 220 -16.80 -17.59 3.71
N PHE A 221 -16.72 -16.57 2.90
CA PHE A 221 -17.81 -16.16 2.03
C PHE A 221 -17.82 -17.03 0.75
N VAL A 222 -18.96 -17.60 0.42
CA VAL A 222 -19.11 -18.40 -0.81
C VAL A 222 -19.06 -17.51 -2.05
N ARG A 223 -19.60 -16.29 -1.95
CA ARG A 223 -19.59 -15.26 -3.02
C ARG A 223 -19.52 -13.88 -2.40
N GLY A 224 -18.92 -12.92 -3.12
CA GLY A 224 -18.91 -11.50 -2.72
C GLY A 224 -18.08 -11.21 -1.49
N GLY A 225 -17.11 -12.06 -1.13
CA GLY A 225 -16.20 -11.88 0.00
C GLY A 225 -14.93 -11.10 -0.34
N GLU A 226 -14.90 -10.40 -1.46
CA GLU A 226 -13.75 -9.58 -1.85
C GLU A 226 -13.65 -8.31 -1.00
N GLY A 227 -12.43 -7.85 -0.75
CA GLY A 227 -12.17 -6.62 0.00
C GLY A 227 -12.86 -5.39 -0.58
N SER A 228 -13.00 -5.31 -1.91
CA SER A 228 -13.73 -4.26 -2.61
C SER A 228 -15.26 -4.30 -2.37
N VAL A 229 -15.80 -5.45 -1.96
CA VAL A 229 -17.23 -5.66 -1.73
C VAL A 229 -17.60 -5.55 -0.25
N MET A 230 -16.77 -6.10 0.65
CA MET A 230 -17.08 -6.20 2.08
C MET A 230 -16.41 -5.11 2.92
N ALA A 231 -15.12 -4.91 2.80
CA ALA A 231 -14.36 -3.99 3.66
C ALA A 231 -14.38 -2.54 3.15
N LEU A 232 -14.26 -2.33 1.82
CA LEU A 232 -14.25 -1.00 1.23
C LEU A 232 -15.52 -0.18 1.54
N PRO A 233 -16.75 -0.71 1.52
CA PRO A 233 -17.94 0.06 1.87
C PRO A 233 -17.93 0.59 3.30
N ILE A 234 -17.38 -0.16 4.26
CA ILE A 234 -17.27 0.27 5.66
C ILE A 234 -16.40 1.52 5.74
N VAL A 235 -15.23 1.48 5.08
CA VAL A 235 -14.32 2.63 5.01
C VAL A 235 -14.94 3.77 4.22
N GLY A 236 -15.60 3.48 3.09
CA GLY A 236 -16.23 4.49 2.25
C GLY A 236 -17.31 5.30 2.98
N ASP A 237 -18.21 4.61 3.71
CA ASP A 237 -19.23 5.28 4.53
C ASP A 237 -18.62 6.08 5.69
N PHE A 238 -17.60 5.54 6.34
CA PHE A 238 -16.87 6.24 7.39
C PHE A 238 -16.21 7.50 6.85
N MET A 239 -15.45 7.41 5.77
CA MET A 239 -14.76 8.53 5.14
C MET A 239 -15.74 9.61 4.71
N LYS A 240 -16.86 9.22 4.05
CA LYS A 240 -17.90 10.18 3.68
C LYS A 240 -18.39 10.99 4.86
N ARG A 241 -18.73 10.33 5.98
CA ARG A 241 -19.19 11.01 7.20
C ARG A 241 -18.12 11.94 7.81
N VAL A 242 -16.86 11.52 7.83
CA VAL A 242 -15.75 12.33 8.37
C VAL A 242 -15.55 13.60 7.52
N TYR A 243 -15.59 13.47 6.20
CA TYR A 243 -15.38 14.60 5.29
C TYR A 243 -16.61 15.52 5.13
N ASP A 244 -17.79 15.02 5.46
CA ASP A 244 -19.01 15.84 5.53
C ASP A 244 -19.13 16.57 6.91
N ASP A 245 -18.31 16.18 7.92
CA ASP A 245 -18.32 16.75 9.25
C ASP A 245 -17.12 17.71 9.47
N GLY A 246 -17.36 19.00 9.32
CA GLY A 246 -16.31 20.03 9.43
C GLY A 246 -15.60 20.13 10.80
N ARG A 247 -16.06 19.41 11.84
CA ARG A 247 -15.46 19.47 13.20
C ARG A 247 -14.07 18.85 13.27
N PHE A 248 -13.71 17.95 12.35
CA PHE A 248 -12.44 17.24 12.39
C PHE A 248 -11.26 18.01 11.77
N GLY A 249 -11.51 19.17 11.15
CA GLY A 249 -10.45 19.94 10.48
C GLY A 249 -9.80 19.21 9.30
N ILE A 250 -10.53 18.24 8.72
CA ILE A 250 -10.15 17.48 7.57
C ILE A 250 -11.04 17.91 6.41
N GLY A 251 -10.43 18.28 5.28
CA GLY A 251 -11.14 18.84 4.13
C GLY A 251 -10.88 18.08 2.84
N ARG A 252 -11.83 18.18 1.91
CA ARG A 252 -11.71 17.55 0.58
C ARG A 252 -10.54 18.11 -0.24
N GLY A 253 -10.12 19.35 0.04
CA GLY A 253 -8.99 20.02 -0.60
C GLY A 253 -7.62 19.74 0.02
N ASP A 254 -7.55 18.89 1.06
CA ASP A 254 -6.27 18.51 1.64
C ASP A 254 -5.43 17.73 0.63
N GLN A 255 -4.14 18.04 0.55
CA GLN A 255 -3.19 17.43 -0.39
C GLN A 255 -2.04 16.77 0.34
N PHE A 256 -1.52 15.69 -0.23
CA PHE A 256 -0.28 15.09 0.25
C PHE A 256 0.89 16.04 0.05
N LEU A 257 1.77 16.10 1.03
CA LEU A 257 2.99 16.89 0.91
C LEU A 257 3.90 16.28 -0.16
N ARG A 258 4.09 17.04 -1.24
CA ARG A 258 4.94 16.62 -2.34
C ARG A 258 6.39 17.03 -2.06
N PRO A 259 7.37 16.09 -2.13
CA PRO A 259 8.79 16.42 -2.02
C PRO A 259 9.24 17.43 -3.08
N ALA A 260 10.17 18.31 -2.73
CA ALA A 260 10.62 19.40 -3.60
C ALA A 260 11.20 18.88 -4.94
N MET A 261 11.97 17.79 -4.89
CA MET A 261 12.56 17.17 -6.08
C MET A 261 11.90 15.82 -6.37
N MET A 262 10.68 15.86 -6.89
CA MET A 262 9.93 14.66 -7.23
C MET A 262 9.88 14.50 -8.76
N PRO A 263 10.39 13.40 -9.32
CA PRO A 263 10.26 13.15 -10.75
C PRO A 263 8.79 13.02 -11.15
N ARG A 264 8.49 13.42 -12.36
CA ARG A 264 7.20 13.09 -12.99
C ARG A 264 7.32 11.72 -13.62
N TYR A 265 6.44 10.80 -13.22
CA TYR A 265 6.35 9.48 -13.81
C TYR A 265 5.26 9.47 -14.87
N ASP A 266 5.58 9.97 -16.07
CA ASP A 266 4.75 9.81 -17.26
C ASP A 266 5.12 8.50 -17.95
N CYS A 267 4.32 7.46 -17.73
CA CYS A 267 4.61 6.12 -18.22
C CYS A 267 4.14 5.89 -19.67
N ASP A 268 3.57 6.90 -20.31
CA ASP A 268 3.10 6.84 -21.69
C ASP A 268 4.17 7.33 -22.67
N GLU A 269 5.25 7.96 -22.20
CA GLU A 269 6.43 8.24 -23.00
C GLU A 269 7.16 6.91 -23.27
N GLU A 270 7.33 6.56 -24.54
CA GLU A 270 8.20 5.45 -24.97
C GLU A 270 9.62 5.74 -24.43
N VAL A 271 10.02 4.96 -23.43
CA VAL A 271 11.42 4.97 -22.98
C VAL A 271 12.25 4.37 -24.09
N ASP A 272 12.89 5.20 -24.90
CA ASP A 272 13.93 4.76 -25.83
C ASP A 272 15.07 4.11 -25.01
N PRO A 273 15.25 2.77 -25.07
CA PRO A 273 16.24 2.07 -24.26
C PRO A 273 17.69 2.45 -24.58
N GLY A 274 17.91 3.33 -25.54
CA GLY A 274 19.23 3.83 -25.95
C GLY A 274 19.54 5.26 -25.50
N LYS A 275 18.61 5.98 -24.85
CA LYS A 275 18.84 7.35 -24.40
C LYS A 275 19.23 7.36 -22.93
N PRO A 276 20.42 7.86 -22.55
CA PRO A 276 20.75 8.04 -21.14
C PRO A 276 19.72 8.98 -20.51
N ASP A 277 19.33 8.65 -19.28
CA ASP A 277 18.38 9.47 -18.49
C ASP A 277 19.00 10.86 -18.27
N THR A 278 18.53 11.84 -19.05
CA THR A 278 18.98 13.24 -18.98
C THR A 278 18.16 14.07 -18.00
N SER A 279 17.31 13.43 -17.18
CA SER A 279 16.46 14.15 -16.22
C SER A 279 17.25 14.85 -15.09
N ASP A 280 18.52 14.54 -14.91
CA ASP A 280 19.37 15.13 -13.87
C ASP A 280 20.31 16.26 -14.36
N GLU A 281 20.34 16.59 -15.67
CA GLU A 281 21.30 17.57 -16.18
C GLU A 281 20.78 19.02 -16.39
N ASP A 282 19.45 19.23 -16.39
CA ASP A 282 18.90 20.56 -16.75
C ASP A 282 18.56 21.48 -15.56
N ASP A 283 18.72 21.05 -14.30
CA ASP A 283 18.40 21.88 -13.13
C ASP A 283 19.64 22.51 -12.42
N PHE A 284 20.84 22.37 -12.98
CA PHE A 284 22.04 22.96 -12.37
C PHE A 284 22.46 24.33 -12.93
N PHE A 285 21.79 24.86 -13.97
CA PHE A 285 22.07 26.18 -14.51
C PHE A 285 20.78 26.95 -14.85
N ASN A 286 20.15 27.54 -13.83
CA ASN A 286 19.40 28.81 -13.94
C ASN A 286 19.16 29.39 -12.55
#